data_e8355623b324d980b85e9ff8d499c702
#
_entry.id   e8355623b324d980b85e9ff8d499c702
#
_cell.length_a   1.000
_cell.length_b   1.000
_cell.length_c   1.000
_cell.angle_alpha   90.00
_cell.angle_beta   90.00
_cell.angle_gamma   90.00
#
_symmetry.space_group_name_H-M   'P 1'
#
loop_
_entity.id
_entity.type
_entity.pdbx_description
1 polymer ?
#
loop_
_entity_poly.entity_id
_entity_poly.type
_entity_poly.pdbx_seq_one_letter_code
_entity_poly.pdbx_strand_id
1 'polypeptide(L)'
;MRGPPGRRSFDRAMESDHHVIVVGAGVAGIASALALKDAGLSPLVLDRADQVAASWRSRYDSLRLNTWRPFSHLPGRPYPKGTPTFPSRDQVVEHVERHAGEGGVELRLGTSVERIDRRERDWVVRTSAGELRAPQVIVATGLDQAPFVPDWPGREDFGGELLHSSDYRAPAPFEGRRVLVVGAGTSGMEIAHELAEGGAAKIWLAVRTPPNLLLRQGPGPVPGDLIGTWLWRLPTSVADRIARFGARMDFGDLSEYGLAQPETGVFTAVRTQDKVPAIVDAGVVEGIKEGRIEVVAAVTALDSTGVELGGGARIEPDAVICATGYRRGLEPLVGHLDVLRERGMPKVIAPLAAAPGLRFAGYVVRPGGLGYMGKQARRSAKAIARELRHGPAKEPARLADPTRPAMSRRPSA
;
A
#
# COMPACT_ATOMS: atom_id res chain seq x y z
N MET A 1 -35.27 -38.23 -14.57
CA MET A 1 -34.62 -37.15 -15.33
C MET A 1 -33.77 -36.35 -14.35
N ARG A 2 -32.44 -36.39 -14.44
CA ARG A 2 -31.54 -35.59 -13.60
C ARG A 2 -31.42 -34.21 -14.25
N GLY A 3 -31.89 -33.16 -13.59
CA GLY A 3 -31.72 -31.77 -14.05
C GLY A 3 -30.24 -31.39 -14.19
N PRO A 4 -29.90 -30.39 -15.02
CA PRO A 4 -28.55 -30.03 -15.32
C PRO A 4 -27.79 -29.60 -14.03
N PRO A 5 -26.52 -30.05 -13.83
CA PRO A 5 -25.77 -29.86 -12.58
C PRO A 5 -25.45 -28.41 -12.24
N GLY A 6 -25.65 -27.46 -13.16
CA GLY A 6 -25.37 -26.04 -12.93
C GLY A 6 -26.39 -25.28 -12.09
N ARG A 7 -27.64 -25.70 -12.05
CA ARG A 7 -28.70 -25.03 -11.28
C ARG A 7 -28.55 -25.22 -9.78
N ARG A 8 -28.16 -26.43 -9.35
CA ARG A 8 -28.02 -26.72 -7.90
C ARG A 8 -26.91 -25.97 -7.17
N SER A 9 -25.83 -25.60 -7.86
CA SER A 9 -24.73 -24.82 -7.23
C SER A 9 -25.07 -23.35 -7.12
N PHE A 10 -25.87 -22.82 -8.03
CA PHE A 10 -26.34 -21.42 -7.99
C PHE A 10 -27.44 -21.26 -6.94
N ASP A 11 -28.38 -22.24 -6.85
CA ASP A 11 -29.44 -22.20 -5.84
C ASP A 11 -28.89 -22.27 -4.41
N ARG A 12 -27.76 -22.98 -4.18
CA ARG A 12 -27.12 -23.07 -2.86
C ARG A 12 -26.32 -21.82 -2.48
N ALA A 13 -25.77 -21.09 -3.48
CA ALA A 13 -25.15 -19.77 -3.25
C ALA A 13 -26.19 -18.69 -2.94
N MET A 14 -27.45 -18.93 -3.29
CA MET A 14 -28.60 -18.07 -2.95
C MET A 14 -29.14 -18.31 -1.52
N GLU A 15 -28.73 -19.40 -0.85
CA GLU A 15 -29.08 -19.63 0.56
C GLU A 15 -28.24 -18.83 1.55
N SER A 16 -27.11 -18.23 1.10
CA SER A 16 -26.36 -17.26 1.89
C SER A 16 -26.83 -15.85 1.58
N ASP A 17 -27.05 -15.02 2.59
CA ASP A 17 -27.45 -13.62 2.43
C ASP A 17 -26.46 -12.83 1.56
N HIS A 18 -25.22 -13.29 1.47
CA HIS A 18 -24.13 -12.66 0.72
C HIS A 18 -23.34 -13.63 -0.15
N HIS A 19 -23.12 -13.25 -1.42
CA HIS A 19 -22.27 -14.02 -2.34
C HIS A 19 -20.77 -13.89 -2.03
N VAL A 20 -20.35 -12.74 -1.49
CA VAL A 20 -18.95 -12.41 -1.25
C VAL A 20 -18.80 -11.62 0.05
N ILE A 21 -17.88 -12.03 0.92
CA ILE A 21 -17.43 -11.21 2.04
C ILE A 21 -16.15 -10.48 1.60
N VAL A 22 -16.14 -9.15 1.77
CA VAL A 22 -14.97 -8.29 1.52
C VAL A 22 -14.45 -7.79 2.86
N VAL A 23 -13.19 -8.06 3.17
CA VAL A 23 -12.55 -7.67 4.44
C VAL A 23 -11.72 -6.40 4.23
N GLY A 24 -12.19 -5.29 4.77
CA GLY A 24 -11.61 -3.96 4.67
C GLY A 24 -12.46 -2.98 3.83
N ALA A 25 -12.85 -1.85 4.42
CA ALA A 25 -13.61 -0.76 3.80
C ALA A 25 -12.73 0.40 3.29
N GLY A 26 -11.47 0.10 2.95
CA GLY A 26 -10.57 1.03 2.26
C GLY A 26 -10.85 1.12 0.75
N VAL A 27 -10.00 1.85 0.01
CA VAL A 27 -10.12 2.05 -1.44
C VAL A 27 -10.28 0.72 -2.20
N ALA A 28 -9.45 -0.29 -1.89
CA ALA A 28 -9.48 -1.58 -2.59
C ALA A 28 -10.75 -2.40 -2.27
N GLY A 29 -11.22 -2.38 -1.02
CA GLY A 29 -12.42 -3.07 -0.60
C GLY A 29 -13.67 -2.46 -1.21
N ILE A 30 -13.83 -1.14 -1.13
CA ILE A 30 -14.96 -0.43 -1.74
C ILE A 30 -14.93 -0.57 -3.27
N ALA A 31 -13.76 -0.46 -3.92
CA ALA A 31 -13.65 -0.72 -5.35
C ALA A 31 -14.11 -2.14 -5.73
N SER A 32 -13.75 -3.14 -4.90
CA SER A 32 -14.16 -4.52 -5.11
C SER A 32 -15.67 -4.70 -4.91
N ALA A 33 -16.23 -4.15 -3.84
CA ALA A 33 -17.66 -4.22 -3.56
C ALA A 33 -18.50 -3.57 -4.66
N LEU A 34 -18.13 -2.37 -5.12
CA LEU A 34 -18.79 -1.69 -6.22
C LEU A 34 -18.74 -2.51 -7.51
N ALA A 35 -17.58 -3.07 -7.85
CA ALA A 35 -17.44 -3.91 -9.04
C ALA A 35 -18.24 -5.21 -8.95
N LEU A 36 -18.39 -5.79 -7.76
CA LEU A 36 -19.23 -6.96 -7.51
C LEU A 36 -20.71 -6.63 -7.70
N LYS A 37 -21.17 -5.49 -7.15
CA LYS A 37 -22.56 -5.01 -7.36
C LYS A 37 -22.84 -4.72 -8.83
N ASP A 38 -21.91 -4.08 -9.54
CA ASP A 38 -22.01 -3.85 -10.98
C ASP A 38 -22.10 -5.17 -11.78
N ALA A 39 -21.61 -6.29 -11.21
CA ALA A 39 -21.71 -7.64 -11.77
C ALA A 39 -22.96 -8.44 -11.28
N GLY A 40 -23.87 -7.81 -10.53
CA GLY A 40 -25.10 -8.41 -10.01
C GLY A 40 -24.91 -9.31 -8.80
N LEU A 41 -23.81 -9.13 -8.04
CA LEU A 41 -23.53 -9.90 -6.83
C LEU A 41 -23.85 -9.08 -5.58
N SER A 42 -24.07 -9.76 -4.44
CA SER A 42 -24.34 -9.17 -3.13
C SER A 42 -23.10 -9.27 -2.24
N PRO A 43 -22.21 -8.26 -2.21
CA PRO A 43 -21.07 -8.21 -1.31
C PRO A 43 -21.47 -7.64 0.05
N LEU A 44 -20.93 -8.23 1.13
CA LEU A 44 -20.87 -7.64 2.46
C LEU A 44 -19.44 -7.17 2.74
N VAL A 45 -19.27 -5.91 3.10
CA VAL A 45 -17.96 -5.36 3.49
C VAL A 45 -17.86 -5.27 5.00
N LEU A 46 -16.79 -5.84 5.56
CA LEU A 46 -16.46 -5.78 6.98
C LEU A 46 -15.27 -4.88 7.20
N ASP A 47 -15.30 -4.02 8.21
CA ASP A 47 -14.14 -3.26 8.65
C ASP A 47 -14.13 -3.12 10.17
N ARG A 48 -12.92 -3.18 10.76
CA ARG A 48 -12.73 -2.99 12.22
C ARG A 48 -12.97 -1.55 12.66
N ALA A 49 -12.79 -0.59 11.75
CA ALA A 49 -13.06 0.82 12.01
C ALA A 49 -14.56 1.11 11.90
N ASP A 50 -14.98 2.17 12.56
CA ASP A 50 -16.34 2.69 12.54
C ASP A 50 -16.67 3.54 11.29
N GLN A 51 -15.68 3.78 10.43
CA GLN A 51 -15.77 4.63 9.25
C GLN A 51 -15.09 3.99 8.04
N VAL A 52 -15.61 4.32 6.86
CA VAL A 52 -14.99 3.98 5.58
C VAL A 52 -13.69 4.76 5.38
N ALA A 53 -12.72 4.16 4.68
CA ALA A 53 -11.42 4.76 4.38
C ALA A 53 -10.62 5.19 5.64
N ALA A 54 -10.79 4.51 6.77
CA ALA A 54 -10.17 4.85 8.05
C ALA A 54 -8.64 5.00 7.97
N SER A 55 -7.96 4.14 7.21
CA SER A 55 -6.51 4.22 6.99
C SER A 55 -6.07 5.51 6.29
N TRP A 56 -6.92 6.14 5.48
CA TRP A 56 -6.67 7.44 4.87
C TRP A 56 -6.93 8.57 5.84
N ARG A 57 -8.02 8.51 6.61
CA ARG A 57 -8.36 9.50 7.63
C ARG A 57 -7.28 9.64 8.69
N SER A 58 -6.60 8.54 9.01
CA SER A 58 -5.51 8.53 9.99
C SER A 58 -4.17 9.04 9.48
N ARG A 59 -4.05 9.51 8.24
CA ARG A 59 -2.82 10.09 7.70
C ARG A 59 -2.67 11.57 8.04
N TYR A 60 -1.44 12.10 7.91
CA TYR A 60 -1.13 13.52 8.10
C TYR A 60 -1.92 14.42 7.14
N ASP A 61 -2.15 15.66 7.58
CA ASP A 61 -3.13 16.56 6.96
C ASP A 61 -2.77 16.98 5.54
N SER A 62 -1.50 17.18 5.26
CA SER A 62 -0.98 17.59 3.95
C SER A 62 -0.90 16.46 2.92
N LEU A 63 -1.16 15.18 3.32
CA LEU A 63 -1.01 14.04 2.43
C LEU A 63 -1.78 14.24 1.12
N ARG A 64 -1.06 14.05 0.02
CA ARG A 64 -1.61 13.98 -1.33
C ARG A 64 -1.28 12.64 -1.96
N LEU A 65 -2.12 12.22 -2.90
CA LEU A 65 -1.81 11.04 -3.69
C LEU A 65 -0.50 11.21 -4.47
N ASN A 66 0.24 10.12 -4.57
CA ASN A 66 1.41 10.02 -5.46
C ASN A 66 1.01 9.56 -6.87
N THR A 67 -0.27 9.35 -7.09
CA THR A 67 -0.83 8.90 -8.38
C THR A 67 -1.70 9.99 -8.99
N TRP A 68 -1.54 10.17 -10.28
CA TRP A 68 -2.34 11.12 -11.06
C TRP A 68 -3.84 10.82 -10.95
N ARG A 69 -4.66 11.87 -10.76
CA ARG A 69 -6.12 11.75 -10.60
C ARG A 69 -6.80 10.75 -11.57
N PRO A 70 -6.53 10.75 -12.89
CA PRO A 70 -7.11 9.77 -13.81
C PRO A 70 -6.70 8.32 -13.55
N PHE A 71 -5.59 8.10 -12.81
CA PHE A 71 -5.12 6.78 -12.38
C PHE A 71 -5.53 6.42 -10.95
N SER A 72 -6.37 7.23 -10.32
CA SER A 72 -6.67 7.11 -8.88
C SER A 72 -8.15 6.92 -8.57
N HIS A 73 -9.02 6.95 -9.57
CA HIS A 73 -10.47 6.85 -9.36
C HIS A 73 -10.95 5.40 -9.15
N LEU A 74 -12.09 5.26 -8.48
CA LEU A 74 -12.81 4.01 -8.34
C LEU A 74 -13.33 3.51 -9.70
N PRO A 75 -13.64 2.20 -9.85
CA PRO A 75 -14.08 1.62 -11.11
C PRO A 75 -15.29 2.33 -11.73
N GLY A 76 -15.09 3.04 -12.85
CA GLY A 76 -16.16 3.78 -13.54
C GLY A 76 -16.64 5.06 -12.83
N ARG A 77 -15.97 5.48 -11.76
CA ARG A 77 -16.35 6.61 -10.92
C ARG A 77 -15.20 7.61 -10.83
N PRO A 78 -15.10 8.56 -11.78
CA PRO A 78 -14.03 9.57 -11.79
C PRO A 78 -14.20 10.58 -10.64
N TYR A 79 -13.10 11.21 -10.26
CA TYR A 79 -13.15 12.38 -9.38
C TYR A 79 -13.91 13.53 -10.04
N PRO A 80 -14.56 14.41 -9.28
CA PRO A 80 -15.22 15.61 -9.80
C PRO A 80 -14.29 16.47 -10.65
N LYS A 81 -14.90 17.26 -11.56
CA LYS A 81 -14.17 18.31 -12.27
C LYS A 81 -13.62 19.32 -11.24
N GLY A 82 -12.41 19.81 -11.47
CA GLY A 82 -11.75 20.73 -10.54
C GLY A 82 -10.91 20.07 -9.44
N THR A 83 -11.03 18.74 -9.22
CA THR A 83 -10.11 18.05 -8.30
C THR A 83 -8.66 18.19 -8.80
N PRO A 84 -7.70 18.53 -7.92
CA PRO A 84 -6.29 18.68 -8.28
C PRO A 84 -5.68 17.47 -9.00
N THR A 85 -4.54 17.67 -9.65
CA THR A 85 -3.75 16.62 -10.33
C THR A 85 -3.46 15.46 -9.40
N PHE A 86 -3.11 15.76 -8.16
CA PHE A 86 -2.89 14.81 -7.07
C PHE A 86 -3.92 15.10 -5.97
N PRO A 87 -4.98 14.31 -5.87
CA PRO A 87 -6.02 14.50 -4.84
C PRO A 87 -5.43 14.48 -3.43
N SER A 88 -5.97 15.32 -2.56
CA SER A 88 -5.62 15.31 -1.14
C SER A 88 -6.20 14.09 -0.42
N ARG A 89 -5.70 13.82 0.78
CA ARG A 89 -6.24 12.82 1.72
C ARG A 89 -7.77 12.93 1.84
N ASP A 90 -8.26 14.11 2.10
CA ASP A 90 -9.70 14.34 2.34
C ASP A 90 -10.52 14.10 1.08
N GLN A 91 -10.01 14.49 -0.09
CA GLN A 91 -10.67 14.21 -1.36
C GLN A 91 -10.72 12.69 -1.67
N VAL A 92 -9.71 11.94 -1.25
CA VAL A 92 -9.74 10.46 -1.37
C VAL A 92 -10.82 9.90 -0.44
N VAL A 93 -10.86 10.34 0.81
CA VAL A 93 -11.86 9.91 1.79
C VAL A 93 -13.27 10.20 1.29
N GLU A 94 -13.56 11.46 0.92
CA GLU A 94 -14.86 11.87 0.39
C GLU A 94 -15.26 11.06 -0.85
N HIS A 95 -14.30 10.80 -1.74
CA HIS A 95 -14.55 10.02 -2.95
C HIS A 95 -14.97 8.58 -2.63
N VAL A 96 -14.29 7.93 -1.67
CA VAL A 96 -14.59 6.56 -1.26
C VAL A 96 -15.93 6.49 -0.54
N GLU A 97 -16.21 7.40 0.40
CA GLU A 97 -17.47 7.46 1.15
C GLU A 97 -18.68 7.68 0.26
N ARG A 98 -18.60 8.72 -0.58
CA ARG A 98 -19.68 9.05 -1.49
C ARG A 98 -20.05 7.86 -2.36
N HIS A 99 -19.09 7.20 -2.96
CA HIS A 99 -19.38 6.08 -3.85
C HIS A 99 -19.74 4.79 -3.14
N ALA A 100 -19.32 4.59 -1.89
CA ALA A 100 -19.83 3.49 -1.07
C ALA A 100 -21.34 3.69 -0.78
N GLY A 101 -21.75 4.92 -0.42
CA GLY A 101 -23.15 5.29 -0.19
C GLY A 101 -24.00 5.23 -1.45
N GLU A 102 -23.61 5.95 -2.53
CA GLU A 102 -24.32 5.95 -3.81
C GLU A 102 -24.44 4.56 -4.43
N GLY A 103 -23.41 3.72 -4.26
CA GLY A 103 -23.41 2.33 -4.73
C GLY A 103 -24.25 1.41 -3.86
N GLY A 104 -24.80 1.86 -2.72
CA GLY A 104 -25.56 1.05 -1.79
C GLY A 104 -24.76 -0.18 -1.32
N VAL A 105 -23.46 0.00 -1.01
CA VAL A 105 -22.63 -1.09 -0.52
C VAL A 105 -23.05 -1.44 0.90
N GLU A 106 -23.33 -2.71 1.16
CA GLU A 106 -23.61 -3.17 2.52
C GLU A 106 -22.34 -3.20 3.34
N LEU A 107 -22.33 -2.48 4.46
CA LEU A 107 -21.18 -2.28 5.35
C LEU A 107 -21.53 -2.76 6.76
N ARG A 108 -20.64 -3.54 7.38
CA ARG A 108 -20.60 -3.79 8.82
C ARG A 108 -19.29 -3.24 9.35
N LEU A 109 -19.34 -1.99 9.76
CA LEU A 109 -18.25 -1.28 10.40
C LEU A 109 -18.16 -1.65 11.87
N GLY A 110 -17.03 -1.36 12.53
CA GLY A 110 -16.78 -1.78 13.91
C GLY A 110 -16.66 -3.30 14.10
N THR A 111 -16.46 -4.04 12.99
CA THR A 111 -16.42 -5.51 13.00
C THR A 111 -15.03 -5.99 12.58
N SER A 112 -14.24 -6.44 13.55
CA SER A 112 -12.91 -7.02 13.30
C SER A 112 -13.02 -8.44 12.77
N VAL A 113 -12.32 -8.73 11.69
CA VAL A 113 -12.10 -10.11 11.23
C VAL A 113 -10.85 -10.65 11.91
N GLU A 114 -10.98 -11.80 12.55
CA GLU A 114 -9.91 -12.41 13.34
C GLU A 114 -9.25 -13.57 12.60
N ARG A 115 -10.06 -14.34 11.85
CA ARG A 115 -9.59 -15.53 11.13
C ARG A 115 -10.50 -15.88 9.95
N ILE A 116 -9.92 -16.45 8.90
CA ILE A 116 -10.62 -16.91 7.71
C ILE A 116 -10.24 -18.38 7.49
N ASP A 117 -11.21 -19.27 7.64
CA ASP A 117 -11.02 -20.71 7.51
C ASP A 117 -11.79 -21.28 6.31
N ARG A 118 -11.26 -22.34 5.70
CA ARG A 118 -11.98 -23.08 4.68
C ARG A 118 -12.80 -24.20 5.33
N ARG A 119 -14.11 -24.26 5.06
CA ARG A 119 -14.96 -25.39 5.45
C ARG A 119 -15.74 -25.89 4.26
N GLU A 120 -15.50 -27.11 3.85
CA GLU A 120 -16.11 -27.72 2.66
C GLU A 120 -15.94 -26.85 1.40
N ARG A 121 -17.04 -26.24 0.92
CA ARG A 121 -17.06 -25.36 -0.24
C ARG A 121 -17.09 -23.89 0.10
N ASP A 122 -17.34 -23.54 1.36
CA ASP A 122 -17.49 -22.18 1.83
C ASP A 122 -16.31 -21.71 2.66
N TRP A 123 -16.19 -20.42 2.80
CA TRP A 123 -15.29 -19.74 3.72
C TRP A 123 -16.05 -19.33 4.98
N VAL A 124 -15.46 -19.60 6.14
CA VAL A 124 -15.94 -19.16 7.43
C VAL A 124 -15.05 -18.01 7.86
N VAL A 125 -15.66 -16.84 8.05
CA VAL A 125 -15.01 -15.61 8.49
C VAL A 125 -15.39 -15.39 9.96
N ARG A 126 -14.42 -15.58 10.86
CA ARG A 126 -14.60 -15.32 12.29
C ARG A 126 -14.40 -13.84 12.56
N THR A 127 -15.35 -13.25 13.24
CA THR A 127 -15.36 -11.83 13.56
C THR A 127 -15.64 -11.59 15.04
N SER A 128 -15.36 -10.37 15.49
CA SER A 128 -15.74 -9.91 16.84
C SER A 128 -17.25 -9.99 17.13
N ALA A 129 -18.08 -10.11 16.09
CA ALA A 129 -19.55 -10.20 16.19
C ALA A 129 -20.11 -11.61 15.88
N GLY A 130 -19.24 -12.63 15.76
CA GLY A 130 -19.62 -13.99 15.43
C GLY A 130 -19.10 -14.49 14.09
N GLU A 131 -19.54 -15.67 13.66
CA GLU A 131 -19.11 -16.29 12.41
C GLU A 131 -20.04 -15.91 11.25
N LEU A 132 -19.44 -15.59 10.11
CA LEU A 132 -20.12 -15.37 8.83
C LEU A 132 -19.63 -16.41 7.81
N ARG A 133 -20.47 -16.72 6.83
CA ARG A 133 -20.14 -17.67 5.76
C ARG A 133 -20.41 -17.08 4.40
N ALA A 134 -19.52 -17.34 3.45
CA ALA A 134 -19.73 -17.02 2.04
C ALA A 134 -18.92 -17.95 1.14
N PRO A 135 -19.37 -18.22 -0.09
CA PRO A 135 -18.60 -19.00 -1.06
C PRO A 135 -17.34 -18.28 -1.55
N GLN A 136 -17.27 -16.97 -1.41
CA GLN A 136 -16.16 -16.14 -1.85
C GLN A 136 -15.72 -15.13 -0.79
N VAL A 137 -14.42 -14.93 -0.64
CA VAL A 137 -13.84 -13.92 0.25
C VAL A 137 -12.79 -13.10 -0.51
N ILE A 138 -12.84 -11.78 -0.33
CA ILE A 138 -11.81 -10.85 -0.79
C ILE A 138 -11.17 -10.19 0.44
N VAL A 139 -9.89 -10.44 0.66
CA VAL A 139 -9.11 -9.75 1.68
C VAL A 139 -8.54 -8.47 1.07
N ALA A 140 -8.97 -7.32 1.57
CA ALA A 140 -8.64 -5.98 1.10
C ALA A 140 -8.20 -5.05 2.25
N THR A 141 -7.52 -5.62 3.26
CA THR A 141 -7.14 -4.90 4.48
C THR A 141 -6.01 -3.87 4.26
N GLY A 142 -5.35 -3.90 3.10
CA GLY A 142 -4.32 -2.92 2.71
C GLY A 142 -2.91 -3.30 3.15
N LEU A 143 -1.95 -2.46 2.75
CA LEU A 143 -0.53 -2.69 2.96
C LEU A 143 -0.03 -2.20 4.33
N ASP A 144 -0.74 -1.26 4.95
CA ASP A 144 -0.29 -0.48 6.11
C ASP A 144 -1.17 -0.79 7.32
N GLN A 145 -1.12 -2.05 7.81
CA GLN A 145 -2.01 -2.52 8.86
C GLN A 145 -1.45 -2.32 10.27
N ALA A 146 -0.18 -2.61 10.46
CA ALA A 146 0.47 -2.54 11.77
C ALA A 146 1.72 -1.65 11.66
N PRO A 147 1.75 -0.48 12.33
CA PRO A 147 2.95 0.36 12.44
C PRO A 147 4.14 -0.47 12.89
N PHE A 148 5.29 -0.22 12.30
CA PHE A 148 6.52 -0.92 12.65
C PHE A 148 7.53 0.06 13.26
N VAL A 149 7.74 -0.03 14.55
CA VAL A 149 8.83 0.65 15.26
C VAL A 149 9.91 -0.39 15.51
N PRO A 150 11.17 -0.16 15.08
CA PRO A 150 12.26 -1.08 15.38
C PRO A 150 12.52 -1.23 16.87
N ASP A 151 12.97 -2.41 17.25
CA ASP A 151 13.32 -2.71 18.64
C ASP A 151 14.79 -2.36 18.90
N TRP A 152 15.08 -1.07 19.04
CA TRP A 152 16.41 -0.60 19.38
C TRP A 152 16.73 -0.81 20.86
N PRO A 153 17.98 -1.17 21.20
CA PRO A 153 18.43 -1.14 22.59
C PRO A 153 18.16 0.23 23.24
N GLY A 154 17.62 0.23 24.46
CA GLY A 154 17.32 1.43 25.23
C GLY A 154 16.11 2.24 24.75
N ARG A 155 15.32 1.73 23.81
CA ARG A 155 14.14 2.45 23.29
C ARG A 155 13.15 2.86 24.38
N GLU A 156 12.93 2.00 25.36
CA GLU A 156 11.99 2.24 26.45
C GLU A 156 12.48 3.31 27.45
N ASP A 157 13.80 3.57 27.45
CA ASP A 157 14.44 4.56 28.33
C ASP A 157 14.52 5.94 27.70
N PHE A 158 14.13 6.08 26.42
CA PHE A 158 14.26 7.36 25.71
C PHE A 158 13.42 8.44 26.37
N GLY A 159 14.11 9.52 26.81
CA GLY A 159 13.47 10.61 27.55
C GLY A 159 12.66 11.60 26.70
N GLY A 160 12.79 11.54 25.37
CA GLY A 160 12.01 12.34 24.43
C GLY A 160 10.72 11.66 24.00
N GLU A 161 10.01 12.31 23.09
CA GLU A 161 8.81 11.74 22.47
C GLU A 161 9.18 10.76 21.35
N LEU A 162 8.63 9.53 21.39
CA LEU A 162 8.80 8.55 20.32
C LEU A 162 7.43 8.16 19.75
N LEU A 163 7.22 8.42 18.46
CA LEU A 163 5.97 8.10 17.78
C LEU A 163 6.23 7.47 16.41
N HIS A 164 5.25 6.72 15.93
CA HIS A 164 5.27 6.26 14.55
C HIS A 164 4.63 7.32 13.62
N SER A 165 5.02 7.36 12.35
CA SER A 165 4.44 8.27 11.34
C SER A 165 2.93 8.15 11.15
N SER A 166 2.29 7.07 11.64
CA SER A 166 0.84 6.94 11.72
C SER A 166 0.19 7.92 12.70
N ASP A 167 0.94 8.37 13.70
CA ASP A 167 0.45 9.25 14.76
C ASP A 167 0.78 10.72 14.50
N TYR A 168 1.67 10.97 13.54
CA TYR A 168 1.97 12.31 13.05
C TYR A 168 0.79 12.88 12.26
N ARG A 169 0.45 14.15 12.49
CA ARG A 169 -0.65 14.87 11.83
C ARG A 169 -0.20 16.13 11.11
N ALA A 170 0.56 16.98 11.78
CA ALA A 170 0.99 18.26 11.28
C ALA A 170 2.29 18.69 11.99
N PRO A 171 3.06 19.67 11.45
CA PRO A 171 4.31 20.11 12.03
C PRO A 171 4.16 20.96 13.30
N ALA A 172 3.01 21.61 13.53
CA ALA A 172 2.83 22.57 14.61
C ALA A 172 3.25 22.09 16.01
N PRO A 173 3.00 20.82 16.44
CA PRO A 173 3.47 20.34 17.74
C PRO A 173 5.00 20.25 17.87
N PHE A 174 5.74 20.38 16.77
CA PHE A 174 7.19 20.23 16.70
C PHE A 174 7.91 21.55 16.42
N GLU A 175 7.20 22.67 16.38
CA GLU A 175 7.81 24.00 16.24
C GLU A 175 8.83 24.24 17.36
N GLY A 176 10.01 24.74 16.99
CA GLY A 176 11.14 24.98 17.92
C GLY A 176 11.82 23.73 18.47
N ARG A 177 11.35 22.53 18.14
CA ARG A 177 11.91 21.25 18.63
C ARG A 177 12.97 20.69 17.68
N ARG A 178 13.88 19.89 18.23
CA ARG A 178 14.85 19.09 17.50
C ARG A 178 14.21 17.72 17.19
N VAL A 179 14.04 17.38 15.93
CA VAL A 179 13.29 16.18 15.54
C VAL A 179 14.15 15.24 14.70
N LEU A 180 14.18 13.97 15.07
CA LEU A 180 14.75 12.90 14.27
C LEU A 180 13.63 12.16 13.53
N VAL A 181 13.65 12.17 12.19
CA VAL A 181 12.78 11.35 11.36
C VAL A 181 13.57 10.10 10.93
N VAL A 182 13.05 8.91 11.25
CA VAL A 182 13.73 7.65 10.94
C VAL A 182 13.09 6.98 9.73
N GLY A 183 13.83 6.89 8.63
CA GLY A 183 13.41 6.27 7.38
C GLY A 183 13.17 7.27 6.25
N ALA A 184 13.83 7.03 5.12
CA ALA A 184 13.79 7.87 3.93
C ALA A 184 12.80 7.36 2.85
N GLY A 185 11.66 6.78 3.28
CA GLY A 185 10.52 6.51 2.39
C GLY A 185 9.73 7.79 2.12
N THR A 186 8.66 7.69 1.30
CA THR A 186 7.80 8.85 0.98
C THR A 186 7.37 9.61 2.24
N SER A 187 6.79 8.92 3.23
CA SER A 187 6.33 9.58 4.46
C SER A 187 7.46 10.24 5.26
N GLY A 188 8.62 9.57 5.38
CA GLY A 188 9.75 10.17 6.11
C GLY A 188 10.29 11.43 5.45
N MET A 189 10.39 11.41 4.13
CA MET A 189 10.82 12.57 3.34
C MET A 189 9.81 13.72 3.43
N GLU A 190 8.52 13.46 3.26
CA GLU A 190 7.47 14.47 3.34
C GLU A 190 7.36 15.06 4.75
N ILE A 191 7.38 14.22 5.79
CA ILE A 191 7.34 14.68 7.18
C ILE A 191 8.57 15.55 7.52
N ALA A 192 9.77 15.14 7.10
CA ALA A 192 10.99 15.95 7.32
C ALA A 192 10.89 17.33 6.65
N HIS A 193 10.32 17.38 5.45
CA HIS A 193 10.09 18.63 4.74
C HIS A 193 9.05 19.51 5.46
N GLU A 194 7.92 18.95 5.86
CA GLU A 194 6.88 19.69 6.60
C GLU A 194 7.40 20.26 7.92
N LEU A 195 8.22 19.49 8.64
CA LEU A 195 8.87 19.96 9.86
C LEU A 195 9.81 21.13 9.60
N ALA A 196 10.54 21.08 8.47
CA ALA A 196 11.43 22.18 8.07
C ALA A 196 10.66 23.47 7.75
N GLU A 197 9.54 23.33 7.03
CA GLU A 197 8.66 24.47 6.72
C GLU A 197 7.87 24.93 7.95
N GLY A 198 7.58 24.03 8.89
CA GLY A 198 6.80 24.28 10.11
C GLY A 198 7.61 24.78 11.30
N GLY A 199 8.87 25.18 11.10
CA GLY A 199 9.66 25.85 12.12
C GLY A 199 10.29 24.94 13.19
N ALA A 200 10.50 23.66 12.92
CA ALA A 200 11.32 22.82 13.78
C ALA A 200 12.75 23.38 13.86
N ALA A 201 13.35 23.37 15.06
CA ALA A 201 14.67 24.00 15.30
C ALA A 201 15.79 23.22 14.61
N LYS A 202 15.68 21.89 14.53
CA LYS A 202 16.64 21.01 13.86
C LYS A 202 15.95 19.75 13.39
N ILE A 203 16.28 19.32 12.17
CA ILE A 203 15.75 18.09 11.62
C ILE A 203 16.89 17.19 11.18
N TRP A 204 16.89 15.96 11.69
CA TRP A 204 17.71 14.88 11.20
C TRP A 204 16.84 13.85 10.46
N LEU A 205 17.34 13.34 9.35
CA LEU A 205 16.74 12.25 8.60
C LEU A 205 17.66 11.02 8.65
N ALA A 206 17.31 10.04 9.47
CA ALA A 206 18.11 8.82 9.59
C ALA A 206 17.85 7.86 8.43
N VAL A 207 18.90 7.50 7.70
CA VAL A 207 18.85 6.67 6.51
C VAL A 207 19.65 5.39 6.70
N ARG A 208 18.97 4.24 6.76
CA ARG A 208 19.59 2.91 6.79
C ARG A 208 19.95 2.39 5.42
N THR A 209 19.05 2.58 4.47
CA THR A 209 19.18 2.12 3.08
C THR A 209 18.78 3.27 2.16
N PRO A 210 19.67 3.70 1.27
CA PRO A 210 19.35 4.77 0.34
C PRO A 210 18.10 4.47 -0.49
N PRO A 211 17.13 5.39 -0.56
CA PRO A 211 15.91 5.19 -1.31
C PRO A 211 16.12 5.45 -2.81
N ASN A 212 15.33 4.78 -3.66
CA ASN A 212 15.11 5.30 -5.01
C ASN A 212 14.18 6.52 -4.91
N LEU A 213 14.64 7.69 -5.33
CA LEU A 213 13.85 8.91 -5.34
C LEU A 213 13.20 9.11 -6.71
N LEU A 214 11.93 9.52 -6.70
CA LEU A 214 11.20 9.94 -7.89
C LEU A 214 10.41 11.21 -7.57
N LEU A 215 10.36 12.15 -8.51
CA LEU A 215 9.46 13.30 -8.38
C LEU A 215 8.01 12.88 -8.54
N ARG A 216 7.13 13.43 -7.69
CA ARG A 216 5.68 13.30 -7.84
C ARG A 216 5.23 13.92 -9.16
N GLN A 217 5.76 15.08 -9.48
CA GLN A 217 5.56 15.77 -10.75
C GLN A 217 6.88 15.79 -11.50
N GLY A 218 6.90 15.21 -12.68
CA GLY A 218 8.05 15.22 -13.59
C GLY A 218 8.23 16.57 -14.27
N PRO A 219 9.07 16.65 -15.32
CA PRO A 219 9.31 17.89 -16.05
C PRO A 219 8.00 18.50 -16.58
N GLY A 220 7.81 19.80 -16.31
CA GLY A 220 6.58 20.51 -16.65
C GLY A 220 5.35 19.95 -15.92
N PRO A 221 4.16 19.93 -16.54
CA PRO A 221 2.92 19.47 -15.92
C PRO A 221 2.74 17.95 -15.95
N VAL A 222 3.75 17.17 -16.29
CA VAL A 222 3.65 15.72 -16.49
C VAL A 222 3.71 14.99 -15.14
N PRO A 223 2.69 14.20 -14.77
CA PRO A 223 2.74 13.40 -13.55
C PRO A 223 3.81 12.31 -13.62
N GLY A 224 4.59 12.13 -12.54
CA GLY A 224 5.66 11.14 -12.49
C GLY A 224 5.19 9.69 -12.66
N ASP A 225 4.00 9.37 -12.15
CA ASP A 225 3.41 8.03 -12.27
C ASP A 225 2.94 7.70 -13.71
N LEU A 226 2.63 8.71 -14.53
CA LEU A 226 2.38 8.53 -15.96
C LEU A 226 3.67 8.05 -16.66
N ILE A 227 4.79 8.73 -16.39
CA ILE A 227 6.12 8.33 -16.87
C ILE A 227 6.45 6.92 -16.37
N GLY A 228 6.29 6.67 -15.07
CA GLY A 228 6.52 5.36 -14.46
C GLY A 228 5.67 4.25 -15.08
N THR A 229 4.40 4.53 -15.37
CA THR A 229 3.48 3.57 -16.02
C THR A 229 3.91 3.23 -17.44
N TRP A 230 4.49 4.19 -18.17
CA TRP A 230 5.02 3.96 -19.50
C TRP A 230 6.33 3.17 -19.44
N LEU A 231 7.26 3.54 -18.56
CA LEU A 231 8.51 2.81 -18.32
C LEU A 231 8.28 1.37 -17.84
N TRP A 232 7.18 1.11 -17.12
CA TRP A 232 6.81 -0.24 -16.68
C TRP A 232 6.66 -1.25 -17.82
N ARG A 233 6.42 -0.81 -19.04
CA ARG A 233 6.28 -1.67 -20.23
C ARG A 233 7.62 -2.07 -20.85
N LEU A 234 8.69 -1.39 -20.47
CA LEU A 234 10.04 -1.66 -20.97
C LEU A 234 10.71 -2.82 -20.24
N PRO A 235 11.78 -3.42 -20.81
CA PRO A 235 12.66 -4.31 -20.07
C PRO A 235 13.20 -3.61 -18.83
N THR A 236 13.26 -4.33 -17.70
CA THR A 236 13.55 -3.75 -16.37
C THR A 236 14.87 -2.97 -16.34
N SER A 237 15.93 -3.52 -16.96
CA SER A 237 17.23 -2.88 -17.03
C SER A 237 17.23 -1.56 -17.81
N VAL A 238 16.40 -1.46 -18.85
CA VAL A 238 16.22 -0.22 -19.63
C VAL A 238 15.46 0.81 -18.81
N ALA A 239 14.35 0.39 -18.19
CA ALA A 239 13.56 1.25 -17.34
C ALA A 239 14.37 1.80 -16.15
N ASP A 240 15.18 0.97 -15.49
CA ASP A 240 16.07 1.38 -14.40
C ASP A 240 17.14 2.38 -14.86
N ARG A 241 17.71 2.17 -16.04
CA ARG A 241 18.71 3.11 -16.60
C ARG A 241 18.09 4.48 -16.87
N ILE A 242 16.91 4.51 -17.49
CA ILE A 242 16.19 5.76 -17.77
C ILE A 242 15.81 6.46 -16.46
N ALA A 243 15.27 5.72 -15.50
CA ALA A 243 14.87 6.28 -14.20
C ALA A 243 16.08 6.83 -13.42
N ARG A 244 17.22 6.13 -13.42
CA ARG A 244 18.46 6.61 -12.79
C ARG A 244 19.00 7.88 -13.46
N PHE A 245 18.95 7.94 -14.79
CA PHE A 245 19.33 9.14 -15.50
C PHE A 245 18.40 10.31 -15.17
N GLY A 246 17.08 10.09 -15.17
CA GLY A 246 16.11 11.11 -14.76
C GLY A 246 16.33 11.60 -13.33
N ALA A 247 16.50 10.70 -12.37
CA ALA A 247 16.78 11.06 -10.97
C ALA A 247 18.07 11.90 -10.84
N ARG A 248 19.10 11.59 -11.63
CA ARG A 248 20.34 12.39 -11.64
C ARG A 248 20.14 13.80 -12.22
N MET A 249 19.27 13.92 -13.23
CA MET A 249 18.91 15.23 -13.80
C MET A 249 18.05 16.05 -12.84
N ASP A 250 17.09 15.40 -12.15
CA ASP A 250 16.15 16.07 -11.24
C ASP A 250 16.82 16.48 -9.92
N PHE A 251 17.66 15.61 -9.36
CA PHE A 251 18.19 15.77 -7.99
C PHE A 251 19.68 16.07 -7.94
N GLY A 252 20.44 15.78 -8.99
CA GLY A 252 21.91 15.82 -8.96
C GLY A 252 22.52 14.67 -8.17
N ASP A 253 23.73 14.86 -7.68
CA ASP A 253 24.39 13.93 -6.75
C ASP A 253 24.09 14.35 -5.31
N LEU A 254 23.38 13.49 -4.58
CA LEU A 254 23.02 13.71 -3.19
C LEU A 254 23.98 13.02 -2.21
N SER A 255 25.02 12.35 -2.69
CA SER A 255 25.99 11.65 -1.83
C SER A 255 26.79 12.62 -0.95
N GLU A 256 27.04 13.83 -1.46
CA GLU A 256 27.69 14.91 -0.71
C GLU A 256 26.87 15.39 0.51
N TYR A 257 25.55 15.15 0.46
CA TYR A 257 24.61 15.48 1.53
C TYR A 257 24.24 14.26 2.40
N GLY A 258 25.02 13.17 2.33
CA GLY A 258 24.80 11.96 3.12
C GLY A 258 23.77 10.98 2.53
N LEU A 259 23.17 11.27 1.38
CA LEU A 259 22.20 10.41 0.74
C LEU A 259 22.81 9.71 -0.48
N ALA A 260 23.43 8.57 -0.24
CA ALA A 260 24.06 7.76 -1.27
C ALA A 260 23.06 7.26 -2.34
N GLN A 261 23.56 6.94 -3.53
CA GLN A 261 22.74 6.34 -4.57
C GLN A 261 22.36 4.88 -4.22
N PRO A 262 21.11 4.44 -4.49
CA PRO A 262 20.71 3.07 -4.26
C PRO A 262 21.41 2.11 -5.23
N GLU A 263 21.86 0.96 -4.73
CA GLU A 263 22.49 -0.08 -5.55
C GLU A 263 21.52 -0.69 -6.57
N THR A 264 20.28 -0.90 -6.15
CA THR A 264 19.23 -1.53 -6.96
C THR A 264 18.39 -0.46 -7.65
N GLY A 265 18.18 -0.60 -8.96
CA GLY A 265 17.30 0.31 -9.72
C GLY A 265 15.83 0.20 -9.27
N VAL A 266 15.07 1.28 -9.47
CA VAL A 266 13.70 1.43 -8.96
C VAL A 266 12.75 0.33 -9.44
N PHE A 267 12.79 -0.03 -10.73
CA PHE A 267 11.88 -1.06 -11.27
C PHE A 267 12.29 -2.48 -10.85
N THR A 268 13.59 -2.73 -10.71
CA THR A 268 14.10 -3.98 -10.12
C THR A 268 13.65 -4.10 -8.66
N ALA A 269 13.83 -3.06 -7.83
CA ALA A 269 13.43 -3.06 -6.44
C ALA A 269 11.93 -3.31 -6.25
N VAL A 270 11.09 -2.65 -7.07
CA VAL A 270 9.63 -2.86 -7.05
C VAL A 270 9.24 -4.28 -7.45
N ARG A 271 9.84 -4.82 -8.52
CA ARG A 271 9.45 -6.12 -9.07
C ARG A 271 9.97 -7.32 -8.27
N THR A 272 11.13 -7.19 -7.65
CA THR A 272 11.81 -8.34 -6.99
C THR A 272 11.82 -8.26 -5.47
N GLN A 273 11.64 -7.05 -4.89
CA GLN A 273 11.78 -6.82 -3.45
C GLN A 273 10.51 -6.22 -2.83
N ASP A 274 9.45 -5.97 -3.62
CA ASP A 274 8.23 -5.25 -3.20
C ASP A 274 8.54 -3.89 -2.54
N LYS A 275 9.67 -3.26 -2.89
CA LYS A 275 10.09 -1.95 -2.37
C LYS A 275 9.50 -0.82 -3.20
N VAL A 276 8.76 0.06 -2.54
CA VAL A 276 8.22 1.28 -3.14
C VAL A 276 9.31 2.37 -3.17
N PRO A 277 9.48 3.11 -4.28
CA PRO A 277 10.36 4.28 -4.29
C PRO A 277 9.81 5.37 -3.35
N ALA A 278 10.67 6.24 -2.86
CA ALA A 278 10.24 7.47 -2.22
C ALA A 278 9.82 8.47 -3.30
N ILE A 279 8.53 8.79 -3.32
CA ILE A 279 7.96 9.79 -4.22
C ILE A 279 7.92 11.10 -3.44
N VAL A 280 8.59 12.11 -3.94
CA VAL A 280 8.84 13.37 -3.24
C VAL A 280 8.50 14.58 -4.10
N ASP A 281 8.26 15.70 -3.46
CA ASP A 281 8.26 17.02 -4.08
C ASP A 281 9.68 17.61 -4.06
N ALA A 282 9.99 18.53 -4.97
CA ALA A 282 11.33 19.10 -5.10
C ALA A 282 11.85 19.75 -3.83
N GLY A 283 10.99 20.41 -3.06
CA GLY A 283 11.35 21.11 -1.82
C GLY A 283 12.01 20.23 -0.75
N VAL A 284 11.73 18.92 -0.76
CA VAL A 284 12.43 17.97 0.15
C VAL A 284 13.93 17.94 -0.14
N VAL A 285 14.27 17.81 -1.42
CA VAL A 285 15.68 17.74 -1.86
C VAL A 285 16.38 19.09 -1.69
N GLU A 286 15.68 20.18 -1.94
CA GLU A 286 16.15 21.53 -1.68
C GLU A 286 16.47 21.69 -0.18
N GLY A 287 15.57 21.27 0.72
CA GLY A 287 15.79 21.29 2.16
C GLY A 287 17.03 20.50 2.63
N ILE A 288 17.33 19.38 1.96
CA ILE A 288 18.56 18.61 2.22
C ILE A 288 19.79 19.38 1.74
N LYS A 289 19.78 19.92 0.52
CA LYS A 289 20.91 20.66 -0.04
C LYS A 289 21.22 21.95 0.71
N GLU A 290 20.21 22.60 1.24
CA GLU A 290 20.34 23.82 2.05
C GLU A 290 20.71 23.55 3.53
N GLY A 291 20.77 22.27 3.93
CA GLY A 291 21.10 21.88 5.31
C GLY A 291 19.96 22.07 6.31
N ARG A 292 18.74 22.39 5.84
CA ARG A 292 17.54 22.44 6.69
C ARG A 292 17.14 21.04 7.18
N ILE A 293 17.45 20.02 6.38
CA ILE A 293 17.29 18.60 6.71
C ILE A 293 18.67 17.95 6.64
N GLU A 294 19.21 17.55 7.77
CA GLU A 294 20.49 16.86 7.85
C GLU A 294 20.30 15.35 7.73
N VAL A 295 20.92 14.74 6.71
CA VAL A 295 20.88 13.28 6.55
C VAL A 295 21.94 12.65 7.46
N VAL A 296 21.50 11.68 8.27
CA VAL A 296 22.35 10.99 9.24
C VAL A 296 22.31 9.47 9.05
N ALA A 297 23.26 8.78 9.64
CA ALA A 297 23.32 7.32 9.61
C ALA A 297 22.14 6.66 10.33
N ALA A 298 21.96 5.36 10.15
CA ALA A 298 20.91 4.61 10.82
C ALA A 298 21.01 4.68 12.34
N VAL A 299 19.87 4.69 13.02
CA VAL A 299 19.77 4.55 14.47
C VAL A 299 20.24 3.17 14.89
N THR A 300 21.10 3.09 15.92
CA THR A 300 21.62 1.85 16.51
C THR A 300 21.10 1.60 17.92
N ALA A 301 20.95 2.65 18.74
CA ALA A 301 20.44 2.56 20.10
C ALA A 301 19.81 3.90 20.53
N LEU A 302 19.04 3.87 21.59
CA LEU A 302 18.52 5.04 22.29
C LEU A 302 18.85 4.94 23.78
N ASP A 303 18.87 6.07 24.47
CA ASP A 303 18.91 6.14 25.93
C ASP A 303 18.12 7.36 26.44
N SER A 304 18.18 7.63 27.75
CA SER A 304 17.41 8.72 28.35
C SER A 304 17.73 10.12 27.83
N THR A 305 18.87 10.31 27.16
CA THR A 305 19.35 11.62 26.72
C THR A 305 19.48 11.77 25.21
N GLY A 306 19.44 10.67 24.44
CA GLY A 306 19.61 10.81 23.00
C GLY A 306 19.60 9.51 22.21
N VAL A 307 20.09 9.62 21.00
CA VAL A 307 20.07 8.56 19.97
C VAL A 307 21.49 8.34 19.46
N GLU A 308 21.93 7.09 19.48
CA GLU A 308 23.18 6.64 18.87
C GLU A 308 22.94 6.28 17.41
N LEU A 309 23.84 6.68 16.55
CA LEU A 309 23.81 6.47 15.12
C LEU A 309 24.92 5.51 14.67
N GLY A 310 24.75 4.91 13.51
CA GLY A 310 25.82 4.14 12.88
C GLY A 310 27.10 4.93 12.76
N GLY A 311 28.24 4.29 13.10
CA GLY A 311 29.54 4.96 13.14
C GLY A 311 29.86 5.67 14.46
N GLY A 312 29.00 5.51 15.48
CA GLY A 312 29.24 6.01 16.84
C GLY A 312 28.92 7.50 17.07
N ALA A 313 28.33 8.17 16.07
CA ALA A 313 27.82 9.53 16.23
C ALA A 313 26.60 9.55 17.16
N ARG A 314 26.42 10.64 17.91
CA ARG A 314 25.30 10.82 18.84
C ARG A 314 24.56 12.13 18.56
N ILE A 315 23.24 12.10 18.66
CA ILE A 315 22.36 13.26 18.56
C ILE A 315 21.36 13.26 19.72
N GLU A 316 20.82 14.44 20.04
CA GLU A 316 19.88 14.62 21.15
C GLU A 316 18.57 15.23 20.62
N PRO A 317 17.70 14.43 19.97
CA PRO A 317 16.40 14.93 19.53
C PRO A 317 15.42 15.02 20.70
N ASP A 318 14.51 16.00 20.64
CA ASP A 318 13.38 16.14 21.55
C ASP A 318 12.24 15.19 21.17
N ALA A 319 12.21 14.78 19.88
CA ALA A 319 11.26 13.80 19.36
C ALA A 319 11.87 12.90 18.28
N VAL A 320 11.42 11.65 18.24
CA VAL A 320 11.75 10.66 17.20
C VAL A 320 10.49 10.24 16.48
N ILE A 321 10.41 10.47 15.17
CA ILE A 321 9.29 10.06 14.32
C ILE A 321 9.72 8.86 13.48
N CYS A 322 9.18 7.68 13.78
CA CYS A 322 9.47 6.44 13.08
C CYS A 322 8.66 6.34 11.78
N ALA A 323 9.23 6.78 10.65
CA ALA A 323 8.70 6.56 9.30
C ALA A 323 9.22 5.22 8.71
N THR A 324 9.22 4.19 9.53
CA THR A 324 9.84 2.88 9.29
C THR A 324 8.91 1.87 8.62
N GLY A 325 7.72 2.34 8.21
CA GLY A 325 6.74 1.57 7.46
C GLY A 325 5.86 0.67 8.32
N TYR A 326 5.25 -0.32 7.69
CA TYR A 326 4.19 -1.13 8.28
C TYR A 326 4.39 -2.62 7.99
N ARG A 327 3.89 -3.47 8.89
CA ARG A 327 3.67 -4.90 8.62
C ARG A 327 2.27 -5.09 8.02
N ARG A 328 2.11 -6.15 7.23
CA ARG A 328 0.87 -6.41 6.49
C ARG A 328 -0.27 -6.92 7.36
N GLY A 329 0.05 -7.58 8.49
CA GLY A 329 -0.94 -8.07 9.45
C GLY A 329 -1.88 -9.13 8.89
N LEU A 330 -1.46 -9.91 7.90
CA LEU A 330 -2.26 -10.98 7.29
C LEU A 330 -2.08 -12.33 7.97
N GLU A 331 -1.01 -12.51 8.72
CA GLU A 331 -0.65 -13.77 9.36
C GLU A 331 -1.75 -14.30 10.29
N PRO A 332 -2.36 -13.48 11.18
CA PRO A 332 -3.47 -13.93 12.00
C PRO A 332 -4.69 -14.39 11.20
N LEU A 333 -4.96 -13.69 10.10
CA LEU A 333 -6.15 -13.94 9.28
C LEU A 333 -6.04 -15.23 8.47
N VAL A 334 -4.92 -15.42 7.78
CA VAL A 334 -4.76 -16.44 6.71
C VAL A 334 -3.41 -17.14 6.72
N GLY A 335 -2.52 -16.90 7.69
CA GLY A 335 -1.15 -17.47 7.72
C GLY A 335 -1.14 -19.00 7.70
N HIS A 336 -2.16 -19.63 8.28
CA HIS A 336 -2.32 -21.09 8.32
C HIS A 336 -2.74 -21.72 6.97
N LEU A 337 -3.08 -20.89 5.95
CA LEU A 337 -3.56 -21.36 4.63
C LEU A 337 -2.44 -21.49 3.59
N ASP A 338 -1.19 -21.24 3.96
CA ASP A 338 -0.02 -21.22 3.05
C ASP A 338 -0.20 -20.31 1.82
N VAL A 339 -0.93 -19.20 1.96
CA VAL A 339 -1.19 -18.23 0.87
C VAL A 339 -0.30 -17.00 0.93
N LEU A 340 0.59 -16.90 1.92
CA LEU A 340 1.50 -15.79 2.13
C LEU A 340 2.94 -16.16 1.76
N ARG A 341 3.69 -15.16 1.25
CA ARG A 341 5.15 -15.20 1.10
C ARG A 341 5.82 -14.81 2.43
N GLU A 342 7.14 -14.95 2.48
CA GLU A 342 7.96 -14.26 3.49
C GLU A 342 7.58 -12.78 3.55
N ARG A 343 7.57 -12.19 4.75
CA ARG A 343 7.14 -10.81 5.03
C ARG A 343 5.63 -10.55 4.87
N GLY A 344 4.79 -11.60 4.87
CA GLY A 344 3.34 -11.47 4.93
C GLY A 344 2.66 -10.97 3.66
N MET A 345 3.34 -10.89 2.52
CA MET A 345 2.70 -10.54 1.24
C MET A 345 1.98 -11.75 0.64
N PRO A 346 0.80 -11.56 0.03
CA PRO A 346 0.11 -12.65 -0.67
C PRO A 346 0.96 -13.26 -1.79
N LYS A 347 0.98 -14.60 -1.90
CA LYS A 347 1.62 -15.31 -3.02
C LYS A 347 0.97 -14.97 -4.36
N VAL A 348 -0.34 -14.78 -4.34
CA VAL A 348 -1.17 -14.47 -5.51
C VAL A 348 -2.11 -13.32 -5.17
N ILE A 349 -2.21 -12.35 -6.06
CA ILE A 349 -3.11 -11.19 -5.91
C ILE A 349 -4.23 -11.20 -6.96
N ALA A 350 -5.33 -10.51 -6.64
CA ALA A 350 -6.46 -10.34 -7.55
C ALA A 350 -5.99 -9.87 -8.96
N PRO A 351 -6.65 -10.29 -10.03
CA PRO A 351 -7.93 -11.01 -10.08
C PRO A 351 -7.84 -12.52 -9.87
N LEU A 352 -6.64 -13.07 -9.75
CA LEU A 352 -6.43 -14.50 -9.52
C LEU A 352 -6.83 -14.88 -8.09
N ALA A 353 -7.29 -16.10 -7.90
CA ALA A 353 -7.59 -16.65 -6.59
C ALA A 353 -6.31 -17.25 -5.98
N ALA A 354 -6.01 -16.91 -4.73
CA ALA A 354 -4.91 -17.50 -3.97
C ALA A 354 -5.25 -18.90 -3.46
N ALA A 355 -6.54 -19.15 -3.21
CA ALA A 355 -7.15 -20.45 -3.01
C ALA A 355 -8.56 -20.39 -3.62
N PRO A 356 -9.21 -21.53 -3.93
CA PRO A 356 -10.55 -21.52 -4.51
C PRO A 356 -11.53 -20.69 -3.68
N GLY A 357 -12.01 -19.56 -4.24
CA GLY A 357 -12.88 -18.61 -3.54
C GLY A 357 -12.19 -17.58 -2.65
N LEU A 358 -10.87 -17.56 -2.54
CA LEU A 358 -10.12 -16.55 -1.77
C LEU A 358 -9.26 -15.68 -2.67
N ARG A 359 -9.38 -14.35 -2.53
CA ARG A 359 -8.59 -13.36 -3.27
C ARG A 359 -8.05 -12.27 -2.37
N PHE A 360 -6.92 -11.68 -2.79
CA PHE A 360 -6.29 -10.54 -2.12
C PHE A 360 -6.35 -9.32 -3.04
N ALA A 361 -7.05 -8.26 -2.65
CA ALA A 361 -7.18 -7.01 -3.39
C ALA A 361 -6.40 -5.87 -2.72
N GLY A 362 -5.77 -5.01 -3.54
CA GLY A 362 -5.03 -3.85 -3.02
C GLY A 362 -3.56 -4.09 -2.69
N TYR A 363 -3.06 -5.31 -2.81
CA TYR A 363 -1.64 -5.66 -2.55
C TYR A 363 -0.79 -5.47 -3.81
N VAL A 364 -0.86 -4.27 -4.38
CA VAL A 364 -0.20 -3.94 -5.65
C VAL A 364 0.87 -2.90 -5.42
N VAL A 365 2.11 -3.24 -5.78
CA VAL A 365 3.25 -2.32 -5.78
C VAL A 365 3.67 -2.07 -7.22
N ARG A 366 3.21 -0.94 -7.80
CA ARG A 366 3.55 -0.52 -9.17
C ARG A 366 3.12 0.92 -9.44
N PRO A 367 3.67 1.59 -10.47
CA PRO A 367 3.16 2.88 -10.94
C PRO A 367 1.67 2.80 -11.32
N GLY A 368 0.89 3.85 -11.04
CA GLY A 368 -0.54 3.88 -11.29
C GLY A 368 -1.35 2.86 -10.49
N GLY A 369 -0.88 2.49 -9.29
CA GLY A 369 -1.40 1.38 -8.48
C GLY A 369 -2.89 1.46 -8.18
N LEU A 370 -3.42 2.63 -7.81
CA LEU A 370 -4.85 2.80 -7.48
C LEU A 370 -5.76 2.50 -8.68
N GLY A 371 -5.46 3.03 -9.87
CA GLY A 371 -6.24 2.73 -11.08
C GLY A 371 -6.12 1.27 -11.52
N TYR A 372 -4.98 0.65 -11.23
CA TYR A 372 -4.81 -0.78 -11.46
C TYR A 372 -5.69 -1.61 -10.50
N MET A 373 -5.83 -1.21 -9.24
CA MET A 373 -6.78 -1.83 -8.29
C MET A 373 -8.21 -1.81 -8.83
N GLY A 374 -8.66 -0.71 -9.41
CA GLY A 374 -9.95 -0.63 -10.07
C GLY A 374 -10.14 -1.61 -11.24
N LYS A 375 -9.08 -1.81 -12.05
CA LYS A 375 -9.08 -2.83 -13.12
C LYS A 375 -9.11 -4.24 -12.55
N GLN A 376 -8.36 -4.50 -11.47
CA GLN A 376 -8.37 -5.77 -10.76
C GLN A 376 -9.75 -6.07 -10.18
N ALA A 377 -10.40 -5.11 -9.53
CA ALA A 377 -11.73 -5.24 -8.95
C ALA A 377 -12.76 -5.71 -9.98
N ARG A 378 -12.81 -5.06 -11.15
CA ARG A 378 -13.72 -5.47 -12.25
C ARG A 378 -13.42 -6.87 -12.79
N ARG A 379 -12.14 -7.23 -12.93
CA ARG A 379 -11.74 -8.57 -13.39
C ARG A 379 -12.09 -9.64 -12.35
N SER A 380 -11.88 -9.34 -11.07
CA SER A 380 -12.26 -10.21 -9.95
C SER A 380 -13.76 -10.44 -9.91
N ALA A 381 -14.58 -9.40 -10.03
CA ALA A 381 -16.02 -9.49 -10.02
C ALA A 381 -16.54 -10.40 -11.17
N LYS A 382 -15.98 -10.23 -12.38
CA LYS A 382 -16.30 -11.11 -13.53
C LYS A 382 -15.90 -12.56 -13.28
N ALA A 383 -14.72 -12.80 -12.71
CA ALA A 383 -14.24 -14.15 -12.40
C ALA A 383 -15.13 -14.80 -11.32
N ILE A 384 -15.44 -14.09 -10.25
CA ILE A 384 -16.32 -14.55 -9.16
C ILE A 384 -17.72 -14.87 -9.69
N ALA A 385 -18.32 -13.97 -10.48
CA ALA A 385 -19.63 -14.21 -11.07
C ALA A 385 -19.67 -15.48 -11.96
N ARG A 386 -18.57 -15.77 -12.66
CA ARG A 386 -18.42 -17.00 -13.44
C ARG A 386 -18.27 -18.23 -12.54
N GLU A 387 -17.45 -18.16 -11.50
CA GLU A 387 -17.22 -19.26 -10.57
C GLU A 387 -18.48 -19.65 -9.80
N LEU A 388 -19.29 -18.67 -9.39
CA LEU A 388 -20.57 -18.93 -8.71
C LEU A 388 -21.59 -19.62 -9.63
N ARG A 389 -21.55 -19.30 -10.94
CA ARG A 389 -22.46 -19.94 -11.92
C ARG A 389 -22.01 -21.32 -12.36
N HIS A 390 -20.71 -21.56 -12.52
CA HIS A 390 -20.17 -22.74 -13.19
C HIS A 390 -19.26 -23.61 -12.31
N GLY A 391 -19.07 -23.23 -11.03
CA GLY A 391 -18.05 -23.80 -10.14
C GLY A 391 -16.65 -23.22 -10.38
N PRO A 392 -15.70 -23.51 -9.48
CA PRO A 392 -14.34 -23.02 -9.59
C PRO A 392 -13.70 -23.46 -10.90
N ALA A 393 -12.94 -22.57 -11.54
CA ALA A 393 -12.14 -22.95 -12.71
C ALA A 393 -11.23 -24.13 -12.32
N LYS A 394 -11.09 -25.14 -13.19
CA LYS A 394 -10.06 -26.18 -13.01
C LYS A 394 -8.75 -25.47 -12.75
N GLU A 395 -8.00 -25.93 -11.72
CA GLU A 395 -6.71 -25.34 -11.36
C GLU A 395 -5.91 -25.01 -12.62
N PRO A 396 -5.49 -23.77 -12.81
CA PRO A 396 -4.55 -23.46 -13.88
C PRO A 396 -3.27 -24.23 -13.56
N ALA A 397 -2.81 -25.04 -14.50
CA ALA A 397 -1.50 -25.67 -14.44
C ALA A 397 -0.51 -24.62 -13.95
N ARG A 398 0.26 -24.92 -12.87
CA ARG A 398 1.22 -24.07 -12.14
C ARG A 398 1.62 -22.85 -12.96
N LEU A 399 1.03 -21.70 -12.63
CA LEU A 399 1.37 -20.43 -13.28
C LEU A 399 2.86 -20.22 -13.15
N ALA A 400 3.53 -20.14 -14.30
CA ALA A 400 4.92 -19.70 -14.36
C ALA A 400 5.02 -18.39 -13.57
N ASP A 401 5.93 -18.34 -12.62
CA ASP A 401 6.28 -17.16 -11.86
C ASP A 401 6.50 -15.98 -12.82
N PRO A 402 5.68 -14.92 -12.79
CA PRO A 402 5.81 -13.80 -13.71
C PRO A 402 7.12 -13.01 -13.50
N THR A 403 7.93 -13.39 -12.50
CA THR A 403 9.26 -12.83 -12.23
C THR A 403 10.40 -13.62 -12.86
N ARG A 404 10.14 -14.85 -13.39
CA ARG A 404 11.19 -15.59 -14.10
C ARG A 404 11.34 -15.07 -15.53
N PRO A 405 12.54 -14.66 -15.95
CA PRO A 405 12.83 -14.38 -17.35
C PRO A 405 12.63 -15.66 -18.17
N ALA A 406 11.97 -15.52 -19.34
CA ALA A 406 11.82 -16.62 -20.27
C ALA A 406 13.22 -17.21 -20.60
N MET A 407 13.44 -18.46 -20.19
CA MET A 407 14.66 -19.18 -20.60
C MET A 407 14.65 -19.26 -22.14
N SER A 408 15.61 -18.62 -22.78
CA SER A 408 15.86 -18.72 -24.20
C SER A 408 16.03 -20.22 -24.56
N ARG A 409 15.15 -20.73 -25.39
CA ARG A 409 15.34 -22.03 -26.04
C ARG A 409 16.61 -21.89 -26.90
N ARG A 410 17.69 -22.59 -26.53
CA ARG A 410 18.82 -22.81 -27.44
C ARG A 410 18.30 -23.64 -28.61
N PRO A 411 18.60 -23.27 -29.84
CA PRO A 411 18.37 -24.16 -30.97
C PRO A 411 19.36 -25.32 -30.84
N SER A 412 18.84 -26.54 -30.86
CA SER A 412 19.64 -27.76 -31.03
C SER A 412 20.23 -27.78 -32.44
N ALA A 413 21.53 -27.94 -32.51
CA ALA A 413 22.29 -28.19 -33.72
C ALA A 413 21.90 -29.55 -34.34
#